data_001e3257960544aee5b41c65fbf8ad1f
#
_entry.id   001e3257960544aee5b41c65fbf8ad1f
#
_cell.length_a   1.000
_cell.length_b   1.000
_cell.length_c   1.000
_cell.angle_alpha   90.00
_cell.angle_beta   90.00
_cell.angle_gamma   90.00
#
_symmetry.space_group_name_H-M   'P 1'
#
loop_
_entity.id
_entity.type
_entity.pdbx_description
1 polymer ?
#
loop_
_entity_poly.entity_id
_entity_poly.type
_entity_poly.pdbx_seq_one_letter_code
_entity_poly.pdbx_strand_id
1 'polypeptide(L)'
;MVDSLGNPFNEKTGTNLAFNAWLAGKEFYTIYSAEEIIKMKTSGMASFHKPTFLSQGGNYEPNTPIPNIENILAIGEKYDDVITAESISELGDKLGFKLSITDVHGKTTGKFYAIKGAAYIYSTSGGLNVDENFNVLTAEHEPISNVYAVGNDSMGVLFASKKAYVTYGGVAQGYALTSGRLAGYYASENAN
;
A
#
# COMPACT_ATOMS: atom_id res chain seq x y z
N MET A 1 -6.43 14.64 -2.52
CA MET A 1 -6.50 13.81 -1.29
C MET A 1 -6.54 14.69 -0.07
N VAL A 2 -7.16 14.21 0.99
CA VAL A 2 -7.22 14.89 2.29
C VAL A 2 -6.81 13.93 3.40
N ASP A 3 -6.21 14.46 4.47
CA ASP A 3 -5.87 13.70 5.67
C ASP A 3 -7.12 13.43 6.55
N SER A 4 -6.94 12.73 7.65
CA SER A 4 -8.00 12.43 8.63
C SER A 4 -8.52 13.65 9.40
N LEU A 5 -7.95 14.84 9.16
CA LEU A 5 -8.41 16.12 9.68
C LEU A 5 -9.07 16.99 8.59
N GLY A 6 -9.21 16.48 7.37
CA GLY A 6 -9.79 17.16 6.22
C GLY A 6 -8.87 18.14 5.51
N ASN A 7 -7.58 18.17 5.82
CA ASN A 7 -6.63 19.07 5.17
C ASN A 7 -6.12 18.46 3.86
N PRO A 8 -5.89 19.30 2.82
CA PRO A 8 -5.35 18.80 1.56
C PRO A 8 -4.00 18.13 1.74
N PHE A 9 -3.85 16.97 1.13
CA PHE A 9 -2.61 16.23 1.08
C PHE A 9 -1.75 16.74 -0.08
N ASN A 10 -0.59 17.27 0.20
CA ASN A 10 0.24 17.89 -0.83
C ASN A 10 1.29 16.90 -1.36
N GLU A 11 1.14 16.51 -2.62
CA GLU A 11 2.08 15.63 -3.33
C GLU A 11 3.39 16.33 -3.74
N LYS A 12 3.43 17.66 -3.68
CA LYS A 12 4.54 18.46 -4.22
C LYS A 12 5.82 18.39 -3.41
N THR A 13 5.83 17.72 -2.28
CA THR A 13 7.01 17.68 -1.39
C THR A 13 8.05 16.63 -1.77
N GLY A 14 7.87 15.89 -2.87
CA GLY A 14 8.83 14.87 -3.33
C GLY A 14 8.95 13.66 -2.40
N THR A 15 8.17 13.59 -1.35
CA THR A 15 8.15 12.47 -0.41
C THR A 15 7.13 11.42 -0.83
N ASN A 16 7.36 10.18 -0.44
CA ASN A 16 6.45 9.08 -0.70
C ASN A 16 5.08 9.33 -0.07
N LEU A 17 4.00 9.13 -0.81
CA LEU A 17 2.62 9.30 -0.36
C LEU A 17 2.33 8.51 0.93
N ALA A 18 2.79 7.27 1.02
CA ALA A 18 2.59 6.43 2.20
C ALA A 18 3.26 7.03 3.44
N PHE A 19 4.42 7.67 3.29
CA PHE A 19 5.10 8.36 4.38
C PHE A 19 4.32 9.60 4.83
N ASN A 20 3.82 10.39 3.90
CA ASN A 20 2.98 11.54 4.21
C ASN A 20 1.67 11.12 4.90
N ALA A 21 1.05 10.04 4.45
CA ALA A 21 -0.13 9.47 5.09
C ALA A 21 0.16 8.96 6.51
N TRP A 22 1.33 8.36 6.72
CA TRP A 22 1.78 7.96 8.06
C TRP A 22 1.93 9.16 8.99
N LEU A 23 2.56 10.24 8.53
CA LEU A 23 2.73 11.48 9.30
C LEU A 23 1.38 12.14 9.62
N ALA A 24 0.42 12.05 8.70
CA ALA A 24 -0.92 12.62 8.84
C ALA A 24 -1.92 11.74 9.65
N GLY A 25 -1.44 10.71 10.34
CA GLY A 25 -2.29 9.85 11.19
C GLY A 25 -2.65 8.50 10.58
N LYS A 26 -1.94 8.07 9.53
CA LYS A 26 -2.04 6.77 8.84
C LYS A 26 -3.22 6.62 7.88
N GLU A 27 -4.27 7.41 8.01
CA GLU A 27 -5.45 7.36 7.15
C GLU A 27 -5.58 8.63 6.33
N PHE A 28 -6.08 8.50 5.13
CA PHE A 28 -6.38 9.60 4.24
C PHE A 28 -7.56 9.23 3.34
N TYR A 29 -8.12 10.22 2.66
CA TYR A 29 -9.21 10.01 1.73
C TYR A 29 -8.86 10.59 0.37
N THR A 30 -9.05 9.80 -0.68
CA THR A 30 -9.01 10.29 -2.05
C THR A 30 -10.44 10.59 -2.48
N ILE A 31 -10.70 11.85 -2.83
CA ILE A 31 -12.04 12.30 -3.18
C ILE A 31 -12.13 12.44 -4.70
N TYR A 32 -13.13 11.81 -5.27
CA TYR A 32 -13.45 11.83 -6.70
C TYR A 32 -14.87 12.35 -6.93
N SER A 33 -15.06 13.06 -8.04
CA SER A 33 -16.39 13.40 -8.55
C SER A 33 -16.98 12.25 -9.35
N ALA A 34 -18.29 12.26 -9.55
CA ALA A 34 -18.96 11.27 -10.41
C ALA A 34 -18.40 11.26 -11.85
N GLU A 35 -18.00 12.40 -12.39
CA GLU A 35 -17.39 12.49 -13.71
C GLU A 35 -16.06 11.74 -13.80
N GLU A 36 -15.25 11.80 -12.74
CA GLU A 36 -13.99 11.06 -12.66
C GLU A 36 -14.22 9.56 -12.59
N ILE A 37 -15.24 9.13 -11.83
CA ILE A 37 -15.64 7.71 -11.78
C ILE A 37 -16.08 7.22 -13.16
N ILE A 38 -16.89 8.01 -13.89
CA ILE A 38 -17.28 7.68 -15.27
C ILE A 38 -16.04 7.60 -16.18
N LYS A 39 -15.10 8.52 -16.02
CA LYS A 39 -13.85 8.50 -16.78
C LYS A 39 -13.01 7.26 -16.47
N MET A 40 -12.88 6.87 -15.18
CA MET A 40 -12.22 5.63 -14.79
C MET A 40 -12.88 4.40 -15.43
N LYS A 41 -14.21 4.37 -15.47
CA LYS A 41 -14.99 3.29 -16.07
C LYS A 41 -14.72 3.11 -17.55
N THR A 42 -14.62 4.22 -18.29
CA THR A 42 -14.68 4.24 -19.77
C THR A 42 -13.31 4.34 -20.43
N SER A 43 -12.39 5.10 -19.86
CA SER A 43 -11.08 5.39 -20.47
C SER A 43 -9.90 5.22 -19.53
N GLY A 44 -10.18 4.92 -18.25
CA GLY A 44 -9.14 4.92 -17.22
C GLY A 44 -8.71 6.35 -16.84
N MET A 45 -7.74 6.42 -15.94
CA MET A 45 -7.12 7.68 -15.54
C MET A 45 -5.60 7.61 -15.72
N ALA A 46 -5.00 8.74 -16.06
CA ALA A 46 -3.57 8.90 -15.91
C ALA A 46 -3.23 8.73 -14.42
N SER A 47 -2.18 8.00 -14.11
CA SER A 47 -1.71 7.90 -12.74
C SER A 47 -1.41 9.30 -12.20
N PHE A 48 -2.01 9.68 -11.08
CA PHE A 48 -1.65 10.90 -10.36
C PHE A 48 -0.24 10.82 -9.75
N HIS A 49 0.24 9.62 -9.58
CA HIS A 49 1.60 9.32 -9.18
C HIS A 49 2.31 8.75 -10.40
N LYS A 50 3.39 9.38 -10.84
CA LYS A 50 4.35 8.64 -11.65
C LYS A 50 4.67 7.40 -10.80
N PRO A 51 4.28 6.21 -11.23
CA PRO A 51 4.57 5.03 -10.44
C PRO A 51 6.08 4.88 -10.44
N THR A 52 6.71 5.32 -9.37
CA THR A 52 8.12 5.06 -9.13
C THR A 52 8.35 3.54 -9.08
N PHE A 53 7.26 2.76 -9.02
CA PHE A 53 7.25 1.32 -8.84
C PHE A 53 6.16 0.62 -9.69
N LEU A 54 6.06 0.93 -10.97
CA LEU A 54 5.28 0.12 -11.93
C LEU A 54 5.65 -1.36 -11.88
N SER A 55 6.85 -1.65 -11.39
CA SER A 55 7.36 -3.01 -11.24
C SER A 55 6.85 -3.75 -10.00
N GLN A 56 6.12 -3.13 -9.09
CA GLN A 56 5.67 -3.77 -7.85
C GLN A 56 4.29 -4.44 -7.94
N GLY A 57 3.89 -4.88 -9.11
CA GLY A 57 2.80 -5.85 -9.25
C GLY A 57 1.39 -5.31 -9.13
N GLY A 58 1.18 -4.01 -9.25
CA GLY A 58 -0.14 -3.47 -9.50
C GLY A 58 -0.56 -3.77 -10.93
N ASN A 59 -1.65 -4.51 -11.12
CA ASN A 59 -2.27 -4.71 -12.44
C ASN A 59 -2.92 -3.42 -12.98
N TYR A 60 -2.54 -2.26 -12.46
CA TYR A 60 -3.08 -0.98 -12.87
C TYR A 60 -2.15 -0.36 -13.91
N GLU A 61 -2.62 -0.35 -15.15
CA GLU A 61 -2.00 0.41 -16.21
C GLU A 61 -2.71 1.76 -16.36
N PRO A 62 -1.97 2.88 -16.41
CA PRO A 62 -2.56 4.19 -16.67
C PRO A 62 -3.41 4.18 -17.94
N ASN A 63 -4.52 4.92 -17.92
CA ASN A 63 -5.48 5.02 -19.02
C ASN A 63 -6.13 3.69 -19.44
N THR A 64 -6.17 2.71 -18.53
CA THR A 64 -6.91 1.45 -18.74
C THR A 64 -8.30 1.56 -18.11
N PRO A 65 -9.38 1.29 -18.86
CA PRO A 65 -10.75 1.29 -18.33
C PRO A 65 -10.93 0.32 -17.16
N ILE A 66 -11.74 0.71 -16.19
CA ILE A 66 -12.16 -0.13 -15.06
C ILE A 66 -13.68 -0.36 -15.15
N PRO A 67 -14.16 -1.27 -16.02
CA PRO A 67 -15.59 -1.41 -16.33
C PRO A 67 -16.46 -1.75 -15.11
N ASN A 68 -15.89 -2.41 -14.11
CA ASN A 68 -16.57 -2.86 -12.89
C ASN A 68 -16.39 -1.91 -11.70
N ILE A 69 -15.93 -0.67 -11.92
CA ILE A 69 -15.64 0.29 -10.83
C ILE A 69 -16.85 0.53 -9.92
N GLU A 70 -18.06 0.56 -10.46
CA GLU A 70 -19.27 0.77 -9.66
C GLU A 70 -19.51 -0.37 -8.66
N ASN A 71 -19.24 -1.62 -9.07
CA ASN A 71 -19.33 -2.77 -8.16
C ASN A 71 -18.24 -2.70 -7.08
N ILE A 72 -17.03 -2.25 -7.43
CA ILE A 72 -15.93 -2.05 -6.47
C ILE A 72 -16.33 -0.99 -5.43
N LEU A 73 -16.86 0.15 -5.89
CA LEU A 73 -17.34 1.20 -5.00
C LEU A 73 -18.48 0.75 -4.09
N ALA A 74 -19.44 0.00 -4.62
CA ALA A 74 -20.54 -0.54 -3.83
C ALA A 74 -20.07 -1.54 -2.75
N ILE A 75 -19.03 -2.32 -3.05
CA ILE A 75 -18.40 -3.18 -2.04
C ILE A 75 -17.71 -2.30 -0.98
N GLY A 76 -16.96 -1.26 -1.39
CA GLY A 76 -16.33 -0.32 -0.48
C GLY A 76 -17.34 0.40 0.43
N GLU A 77 -18.49 0.82 -0.10
CA GLU A 77 -19.57 1.42 0.69
C GLU A 77 -20.11 0.45 1.78
N LYS A 78 -20.19 -0.83 1.46
CA LYS A 78 -20.66 -1.86 2.42
C LYS A 78 -19.71 -2.04 3.62
N TYR A 79 -18.44 -1.72 3.46
CA TYR A 79 -17.39 -1.88 4.48
C TYR A 79 -16.89 -0.53 5.03
N ASP A 80 -17.56 0.57 4.74
CA ASP A 80 -17.20 1.93 5.15
C ASP A 80 -15.82 2.40 4.64
N ASP A 81 -15.32 1.76 3.57
CA ASP A 81 -14.10 2.17 2.88
C ASP A 81 -14.38 3.21 1.78
N VAL A 82 -15.63 3.34 1.38
CA VAL A 82 -16.11 4.35 0.43
C VAL A 82 -17.30 5.08 1.04
N ILE A 83 -17.21 6.40 1.10
CA ILE A 83 -18.28 7.26 1.58
C ILE A 83 -18.75 8.15 0.44
N THR A 84 -20.04 8.23 0.21
CA THR A 84 -20.63 9.04 -0.86
C THR A 84 -21.53 10.15 -0.33
N ALA A 85 -21.54 11.28 -1.04
CA ALA A 85 -22.38 12.43 -0.73
C ALA A 85 -22.70 13.24 -1.98
N GLU A 86 -23.74 14.08 -1.93
CA GLU A 86 -24.16 14.94 -3.03
C GLU A 86 -23.49 16.33 -3.00
N SER A 87 -22.70 16.61 -1.97
CA SER A 87 -21.88 17.83 -1.87
C SER A 87 -20.63 17.62 -1.02
N ILE A 88 -19.66 18.51 -1.17
CA ILE A 88 -18.45 18.50 -0.33
C ILE A 88 -18.78 18.72 1.15
N SER A 89 -19.78 19.58 1.45
CA SER A 89 -20.21 19.82 2.82
C SER A 89 -20.80 18.54 3.45
N GLU A 90 -21.74 17.91 2.77
CA GLU A 90 -22.34 16.64 3.21
C GLU A 90 -21.29 15.53 3.36
N LEU A 91 -20.29 15.51 2.46
CA LEU A 91 -19.18 14.54 2.54
C LEU A 91 -18.39 14.76 3.82
N GLY A 92 -18.09 16.01 4.19
CA GLY A 92 -17.44 16.36 5.45
C GLY A 92 -18.25 15.92 6.66
N ASP A 93 -19.56 16.16 6.66
CA ASP A 93 -20.46 15.74 7.73
C ASP A 93 -20.46 14.21 7.91
N LYS A 94 -20.51 13.47 6.82
CA LYS A 94 -20.44 11.99 6.83
C LYS A 94 -19.09 11.44 7.28
N LEU A 95 -17.99 12.13 6.94
CA LEU A 95 -16.64 11.78 7.38
C LEU A 95 -16.38 12.15 8.85
N GLY A 96 -17.21 13.00 9.45
CA GLY A 96 -17.09 13.44 10.84
C GLY A 96 -16.07 14.56 11.05
N PHE A 97 -15.60 15.21 9.97
CA PHE A 97 -14.70 16.36 10.03
C PHE A 97 -14.95 17.34 8.87
N LYS A 98 -14.61 18.60 9.10
CA LYS A 98 -14.74 19.63 8.07
C LYS A 98 -13.66 19.47 7.01
N LEU A 99 -14.07 19.30 5.74
CA LEU A 99 -13.16 19.32 4.62
C LEU A 99 -12.64 20.75 4.35
N SER A 100 -11.33 20.91 4.28
CA SER A 100 -10.68 22.17 3.94
C SER A 100 -10.64 22.44 2.42
N ILE A 101 -11.08 21.47 1.60
CA ILE A 101 -11.30 21.66 0.17
C ILE A 101 -12.71 22.24 -0.05
N THR A 102 -12.84 23.11 -1.02
CA THR A 102 -14.14 23.71 -1.39
C THR A 102 -14.71 23.09 -2.66
N ASP A 103 -13.88 22.43 -3.44
CA ASP A 103 -14.26 21.78 -4.70
C ASP A 103 -13.35 20.60 -5.02
N VAL A 104 -13.79 19.76 -5.95
CA VAL A 104 -13.00 18.72 -6.60
C VAL A 104 -12.98 19.03 -8.10
N HIS A 105 -11.84 19.50 -8.60
CA HIS A 105 -11.66 19.93 -9.99
C HIS A 105 -12.74 20.95 -10.46
N GLY A 106 -13.04 21.94 -9.60
CA GLY A 106 -14.04 22.97 -9.84
C GLY A 106 -15.49 22.55 -9.59
N LYS A 107 -15.74 21.35 -9.09
CA LYS A 107 -17.08 20.85 -8.75
C LYS A 107 -17.34 21.00 -7.25
N THR A 108 -18.43 21.66 -6.89
CA THR A 108 -18.87 21.86 -5.50
C THR A 108 -20.09 21.02 -5.15
N THR A 109 -20.86 20.61 -6.14
CA THR A 109 -22.10 19.83 -6.03
C THR A 109 -22.11 18.67 -7.03
N GLY A 110 -22.98 17.71 -6.75
CA GLY A 110 -23.05 16.42 -7.46
C GLY A 110 -22.46 15.32 -6.61
N LYS A 111 -22.58 14.07 -7.08
CA LYS A 111 -22.12 12.92 -6.29
C LYS A 111 -20.60 12.88 -6.21
N PHE A 112 -20.11 12.79 -4.98
CA PHE A 112 -18.70 12.62 -4.63
C PHE A 112 -18.48 11.28 -3.95
N TYR A 113 -17.28 10.77 -4.07
CA TYR A 113 -16.81 9.52 -3.50
C TYR A 113 -15.52 9.79 -2.74
N ALA A 114 -15.53 9.58 -1.42
CA ALA A 114 -14.32 9.57 -0.60
C ALA A 114 -13.89 8.11 -0.44
N ILE A 115 -12.76 7.75 -1.00
CA ILE A 115 -12.16 6.42 -0.89
C ILE A 115 -11.10 6.46 0.18
N LYS A 116 -11.27 5.65 1.22
CA LYS A 116 -10.35 5.54 2.33
C LYS A 116 -9.06 4.86 1.88
N GLY A 117 -7.95 5.46 2.23
CA GLY A 117 -6.62 4.89 2.09
C GLY A 117 -5.90 4.88 3.44
N ALA A 118 -4.98 3.96 3.61
CA ALA A 118 -4.16 3.89 4.81
C ALA A 118 -2.73 3.51 4.47
N ALA A 119 -1.79 3.96 5.31
CA ALA A 119 -0.40 3.58 5.20
C ALA A 119 -0.13 2.34 6.05
N TYR A 120 0.41 1.31 5.42
CA TYR A 120 0.81 0.08 6.08
C TYR A 120 2.29 -0.22 5.83
N ILE A 121 2.93 -0.85 6.81
CA ILE A 121 4.26 -1.40 6.65
C ILE A 121 4.11 -2.85 6.20
N TYR A 122 4.57 -3.16 5.00
CA TYR A 122 4.53 -4.53 4.49
C TYR A 122 5.88 -5.26 4.60
N SER A 123 6.95 -4.52 4.85
CA SER A 123 8.30 -5.06 5.04
C SER A 123 9.17 -4.08 5.83
N THR A 124 10.13 -4.60 6.55
CA THR A 124 11.15 -3.83 7.25
C THR A 124 12.53 -4.14 6.69
N SER A 125 13.48 -3.22 6.83
CA SER A 125 14.89 -3.51 6.58
C SER A 125 15.47 -4.25 7.78
N GLY A 126 15.95 -5.46 7.59
CA GLY A 126 16.46 -6.30 8.67
C GLY A 126 15.60 -7.54 8.91
N GLY A 127 15.49 -7.96 10.14
CA GLY A 127 14.83 -9.19 10.56
C GLY A 127 15.77 -10.08 11.34
N LEU A 128 15.39 -11.33 11.56
CA LEU A 128 16.22 -12.34 12.21
C LEU A 128 17.43 -12.66 11.34
N ASN A 129 18.60 -12.80 11.95
CA ASN A 129 19.77 -13.32 11.26
C ASN A 129 19.60 -14.81 11.02
N VAL A 130 19.96 -15.24 9.82
CA VAL A 130 19.89 -16.65 9.42
C VAL A 130 21.20 -17.06 8.76
N ASP A 131 21.51 -18.35 8.84
CA ASP A 131 22.57 -18.99 8.07
C ASP A 131 22.13 -19.32 6.63
N GLU A 132 22.95 -20.01 5.85
CA GLU A 132 22.66 -20.44 4.48
C GLU A 132 21.52 -21.46 4.38
N ASN A 133 21.15 -22.11 5.48
CA ASN A 133 20.06 -23.08 5.58
C ASN A 133 18.78 -22.47 6.19
N PHE A 134 18.79 -21.16 6.41
CA PHE A 134 17.70 -20.40 7.02
C PHE A 134 17.45 -20.70 8.51
N ASN A 135 18.39 -21.37 9.21
CA ASN A 135 18.32 -21.46 10.67
C ASN A 135 18.50 -20.08 11.28
N VAL A 136 17.67 -19.75 12.28
CA VAL A 136 17.84 -18.51 13.05
C VAL A 136 19.12 -18.60 13.87
N LEU A 137 19.90 -17.51 13.86
CA LEU A 137 21.15 -17.41 14.60
C LEU A 137 20.95 -16.68 15.94
N THR A 138 21.68 -17.11 16.97
CA THR A 138 21.84 -16.38 18.23
C THR A 138 22.66 -15.09 18.02
N ALA A 139 22.83 -14.29 19.07
CA ALA A 139 23.71 -13.11 19.06
C ALA A 139 25.18 -13.48 18.82
N GLU A 140 25.59 -14.68 19.18
CA GLU A 140 26.92 -15.27 18.99
C GLU A 140 27.10 -15.91 17.60
N HIS A 141 26.07 -15.80 16.72
CA HIS A 141 26.03 -16.38 15.39
C HIS A 141 25.97 -17.93 15.37
N GLU A 142 25.47 -18.55 16.42
CA GLU A 142 25.25 -20.00 16.47
C GLU A 142 23.80 -20.34 16.03
N PRO A 143 23.59 -21.40 15.23
CA PRO A 143 22.26 -21.80 14.81
C PRO A 143 21.38 -22.28 15.97
N ILE A 144 20.15 -21.80 16.02
CA ILE A 144 19.13 -22.33 16.94
C ILE A 144 18.47 -23.54 16.29
N SER A 145 18.61 -24.69 16.92
CA SER A 145 18.08 -25.97 16.39
C SER A 145 16.58 -25.89 16.12
N ASN A 146 16.16 -26.32 14.93
CA ASN A 146 14.76 -26.40 14.49
C ASN A 146 14.00 -25.07 14.47
N VAL A 147 14.70 -23.93 14.43
CA VAL A 147 14.10 -22.61 14.28
C VAL A 147 14.56 -21.99 12.97
N TYR A 148 13.61 -21.72 12.09
CA TYR A 148 13.88 -21.17 10.77
C TYR A 148 13.15 -19.83 10.60
N ALA A 149 13.75 -18.89 9.87
CA ALA A 149 13.11 -17.64 9.50
C ALA A 149 13.23 -17.38 7.98
N VAL A 150 12.12 -17.00 7.37
CA VAL A 150 12.00 -16.83 5.92
C VAL A 150 11.20 -15.57 5.56
N GLY A 151 11.26 -15.15 4.31
CA GLY A 151 10.50 -14.02 3.83
C GLY A 151 10.79 -12.74 4.63
N ASN A 152 9.75 -12.04 5.05
CA ASN A 152 9.89 -10.77 5.77
C ASN A 152 10.62 -10.90 7.11
N ASP A 153 10.53 -12.05 7.76
CA ASP A 153 11.17 -12.27 9.07
C ASP A 153 12.70 -12.39 8.97
N SER A 154 13.24 -12.68 7.79
CA SER A 154 14.67 -12.71 7.48
C SER A 154 15.07 -11.74 6.37
N MET A 155 14.30 -10.67 6.16
CA MET A 155 14.52 -9.71 5.07
C MET A 155 15.90 -9.03 5.11
N GLY A 156 16.60 -9.08 6.24
CA GLY A 156 17.97 -8.61 6.39
C GLY A 156 18.98 -9.30 5.46
N VAL A 157 18.66 -10.49 4.91
CA VAL A 157 19.44 -11.13 3.84
C VAL A 157 19.51 -10.22 2.61
N LEU A 158 18.42 -9.55 2.25
CA LEU A 158 18.33 -8.64 1.12
C LEU A 158 18.58 -7.18 1.53
N PHE A 159 17.96 -6.75 2.65
CA PHE A 159 17.92 -5.35 3.07
C PHE A 159 18.34 -5.19 4.52
N ALA A 160 19.46 -4.54 4.74
CA ALA A 160 19.98 -4.22 6.07
C ALA A 160 20.64 -2.85 6.06
N SER A 161 20.89 -2.27 7.24
CA SER A 161 21.46 -0.93 7.39
C SER A 161 22.79 -0.71 6.68
N LYS A 162 23.58 -1.78 6.47
CA LYS A 162 24.88 -1.75 5.80
C LYS A 162 24.82 -2.22 4.34
N LYS A 163 23.63 -2.53 3.81
CA LYS A 163 23.44 -2.96 2.42
C LYS A 163 22.77 -1.86 1.62
N ALA A 164 23.12 -1.72 0.35
CA ALA A 164 22.45 -0.82 -0.55
C ALA A 164 20.97 -1.21 -0.67
N TYR A 165 20.07 -0.23 -0.53
CA TYR A 165 18.65 -0.44 -0.75
C TYR A 165 18.39 -0.45 -2.27
N VAL A 166 18.20 -1.63 -2.81
CA VAL A 166 17.86 -1.82 -4.22
C VAL A 166 16.52 -2.51 -4.29
N THR A 167 15.52 -1.82 -4.83
CA THR A 167 14.19 -2.39 -5.04
C THR A 167 13.93 -2.60 -6.52
N TYR A 168 13.37 -3.76 -6.85
CA TYR A 168 12.77 -4.05 -8.16
C TYR A 168 11.59 -5.00 -7.95
N GLY A 169 10.67 -5.01 -8.93
CA GLY A 169 9.44 -5.77 -8.82
C GLY A 169 9.68 -7.25 -8.58
N GLY A 170 8.90 -7.81 -7.66
CA GLY A 170 8.93 -9.24 -7.35
C GLY A 170 10.00 -9.69 -6.35
N VAL A 171 10.95 -8.82 -5.96
CA VAL A 171 12.06 -9.23 -5.08
C VAL A 171 11.58 -9.79 -3.74
N ALA A 172 10.61 -9.16 -3.08
CA ALA A 172 10.09 -9.62 -1.80
C ALA A 172 9.31 -10.93 -1.93
N GLN A 173 8.45 -11.05 -2.93
CA GLN A 173 7.69 -12.27 -3.21
C GLN A 173 8.61 -13.42 -3.64
N GLY A 174 9.57 -13.13 -4.53
CA GLY A 174 10.57 -14.10 -4.96
C GLY A 174 11.39 -14.62 -3.79
N TYR A 175 11.82 -13.73 -2.89
CA TYR A 175 12.54 -14.13 -1.69
C TYR A 175 11.68 -14.96 -0.75
N ALA A 176 10.43 -14.56 -0.49
CA ALA A 176 9.53 -15.31 0.38
C ALA A 176 9.29 -16.74 -0.12
N LEU A 177 9.02 -16.91 -1.41
CA LEU A 177 8.83 -18.23 -2.03
C LEU A 177 10.11 -19.07 -2.00
N THR A 178 11.25 -18.47 -2.36
CA THR A 178 12.52 -19.20 -2.45
C THR A 178 13.03 -19.58 -1.06
N SER A 179 13.03 -18.65 -0.11
CA SER A 179 13.49 -18.90 1.26
C SER A 179 12.60 -19.93 1.97
N GLY A 180 11.25 -19.82 1.79
CA GLY A 180 10.33 -20.79 2.36
C GLY A 180 10.54 -22.22 1.81
N ARG A 181 10.74 -22.34 0.49
CA ARG A 181 11.03 -23.63 -0.14
C ARG A 181 12.34 -24.24 0.37
N LEU A 182 13.42 -23.44 0.44
CA LEU A 182 14.73 -23.91 0.86
C LEU A 182 14.74 -24.26 2.36
N ALA A 183 14.18 -23.42 3.22
CA ALA A 183 14.08 -23.71 4.65
C ALA A 183 13.26 -25.01 4.90
N GLY A 184 12.16 -25.21 4.16
CA GLY A 184 11.39 -26.45 4.24
C GLY A 184 12.20 -27.69 3.82
N TYR A 185 13.03 -27.56 2.78
CA TYR A 185 13.94 -28.63 2.37
C TYR A 185 14.96 -28.96 3.48
N TYR A 186 15.68 -27.95 4.01
CA TYR A 186 16.66 -28.18 5.06
C TYR A 186 16.04 -28.66 6.38
N ALA A 187 14.85 -28.18 6.72
CA ALA A 187 14.12 -28.69 7.89
C ALA A 187 13.79 -30.19 7.76
N SER A 188 13.44 -30.65 6.55
CA SER A 188 13.17 -32.08 6.31
C SER A 188 14.41 -32.95 6.39
N GLU A 189 15.56 -32.45 5.93
CA GLU A 189 16.84 -33.15 6.03
C GLU A 189 17.29 -33.30 7.49
N ASN A 190 17.06 -32.25 8.32
CA ASN A 190 17.43 -32.25 9.73
C ASN A 190 16.48 -33.06 10.63
N ALA A 191 15.31 -33.47 10.11
CA ALA A 191 14.33 -34.27 10.86
C ALA A 191 14.57 -35.79 10.75
N ASN A 192 15.48 -36.21 9.88
CA ASN A 192 15.90 -37.61 9.69
C ASN A 192 17.22 -37.88 10.40
#